data_c96b89d7ec027721b55c1ab28e4a8a24
#
_entry.id   c96b89d7ec027721b55c1ab28e4a8a24
#
_cell.length_a   1.000
_cell.length_b   1.000
_cell.length_c   1.000
_cell.angle_alpha   90.00
_cell.angle_beta   90.00
_cell.angle_gamma   90.00
#
_symmetry.space_group_name_H-M   'P 1'
#
loop_
_entity.id
_entity.type
_entity.pdbx_description
1 polymer ?
#
loop_
_entity_poly.entity_id
_entity_poly.type
_entity_poly.pdbx_seq_one_letter_code
_entity_poly.pdbx_strand_id
1 'polypeptide(L)'
;MVAVGCGLVAAVVVGRVSPPPPETSPVLVAARDVGAGVVLTARDLRVEDVASSLAPQVSLTRVSDAVGRTTSVALPRGQTISPSLVTAGELAAAAPAGTVVAPVRLADPAVATMLSPGDRVDLLVAASGADGSSDGAPGTYVARRALVLAGAPAEESAGGLLGGDTAEGGVTFVAVLPEEAASLAGLGQWGGLSAVLVP
;
A
#
# COMPACT_ATOMS: atom_id res chain seq x y z
N MET A 1 59.96 -39.04 6.18
CA MET A 1 60.02 -37.77 5.45
C MET A 1 59.14 -37.75 4.19
N VAL A 2 59.12 -38.84 3.40
CA VAL A 2 58.32 -38.92 2.16
C VAL A 2 56.80 -38.88 2.44
N ALA A 3 56.27 -39.49 3.51
CA ALA A 3 54.87 -39.52 3.87
C ALA A 3 54.31 -38.14 4.25
N VAL A 4 55.08 -37.26 4.88
CA VAL A 4 54.68 -35.90 5.27
C VAL A 4 54.58 -35.02 4.02
N GLY A 5 55.47 -35.20 3.04
CA GLY A 5 55.44 -34.45 1.78
C GLY A 5 54.22 -34.81 0.93
N CYS A 6 53.81 -36.08 0.84
CA CYS A 6 52.60 -36.49 0.11
C CYS A 6 51.34 -35.97 0.75
N GLY A 7 51.27 -35.87 2.09
CA GLY A 7 50.10 -35.31 2.79
C GLY A 7 49.90 -33.81 2.51
N LEU A 8 50.99 -33.06 2.47
CA LEU A 8 50.94 -31.61 2.18
C LEU A 8 50.51 -31.33 0.73
N VAL A 9 51.06 -32.12 -0.22
CA VAL A 9 50.68 -31.99 -1.66
C VAL A 9 49.20 -32.34 -1.85
N ALA A 10 48.71 -33.42 -1.20
CA ALA A 10 47.30 -33.81 -1.29
C ALA A 10 46.39 -32.72 -0.70
N ALA A 11 46.74 -32.10 0.43
CA ALA A 11 45.96 -31.03 1.03
C ALA A 11 45.90 -29.79 0.15
N VAL A 12 46.99 -29.42 -0.53
CA VAL A 12 47.03 -28.27 -1.47
C VAL A 12 46.22 -28.56 -2.73
N VAL A 13 46.24 -29.79 -3.26
CA VAL A 13 45.48 -30.18 -4.43
C VAL A 13 43.98 -30.22 -4.13
N VAL A 14 43.55 -30.73 -2.97
CA VAL A 14 42.15 -30.73 -2.55
C VAL A 14 41.64 -29.31 -2.34
N GLY A 15 42.44 -28.39 -1.76
CA GLY A 15 42.08 -26.99 -1.61
C GLY A 15 41.94 -26.25 -2.94
N ARG A 16 42.63 -26.70 -4.00
CA ARG A 16 42.51 -26.09 -5.34
C ARG A 16 41.39 -26.67 -6.19
N VAL A 17 40.90 -27.86 -5.86
CA VAL A 17 39.80 -28.54 -6.58
C VAL A 17 38.44 -28.22 -5.95
N SER A 18 38.42 -27.72 -4.71
CA SER A 18 37.16 -27.26 -4.08
C SER A 18 36.63 -26.06 -4.85
N PRO A 19 35.45 -26.15 -5.47
CA PRO A 19 34.86 -25.00 -6.12
C PRO A 19 34.66 -23.88 -5.09
N PRO A 20 34.83 -22.62 -5.47
CA PRO A 20 34.53 -21.51 -4.56
C PRO A 20 33.12 -21.66 -4.00
N PRO A 21 32.89 -21.28 -2.75
CA PRO A 21 31.54 -21.31 -2.18
C PRO A 21 30.61 -20.50 -3.09
N PRO A 22 29.41 -21.01 -3.35
CA PRO A 22 28.45 -20.30 -4.22
C PRO A 22 28.18 -18.92 -3.65
N GLU A 23 28.10 -17.93 -4.54
CA GLU A 23 27.65 -16.59 -4.15
C GLU A 23 26.24 -16.67 -3.56
N THR A 24 26.03 -16.07 -2.41
CA THR A 24 24.73 -16.04 -1.74
C THR A 24 24.19 -14.61 -1.69
N SER A 25 22.88 -14.48 -1.74
CA SER A 25 22.15 -13.23 -1.60
C SER A 25 21.15 -13.34 -0.44
N PRO A 26 21.08 -12.34 0.42
CA PRO A 26 20.10 -12.32 1.50
C PRO A 26 18.68 -12.15 0.93
N VAL A 27 17.75 -12.95 1.39
CA VAL A 27 16.32 -12.84 1.09
C VAL A 27 15.51 -12.87 2.39
N LEU A 28 14.44 -12.10 2.43
CA LEU A 28 13.51 -12.13 3.55
C LEU A 28 12.51 -13.28 3.35
N VAL A 29 12.37 -14.13 4.36
CA VAL A 29 11.43 -15.25 4.33
C VAL A 29 10.51 -15.26 5.54
N ALA A 30 9.36 -15.92 5.42
CA ALA A 30 8.47 -16.18 6.54
C ALA A 30 9.13 -17.15 7.53
N ALA A 31 9.24 -16.76 8.80
CA ALA A 31 9.81 -17.59 9.87
C ALA A 31 8.84 -18.68 10.32
N ARG A 32 7.55 -18.48 10.14
CA ARG A 32 6.45 -19.40 10.47
C ARG A 32 5.33 -19.23 9.44
N ASP A 33 4.32 -20.09 9.51
CA ASP A 33 3.10 -19.92 8.70
C ASP A 33 2.35 -18.67 9.17
N VAL A 34 2.00 -17.81 8.21
CA VAL A 34 1.25 -16.57 8.44
C VAL A 34 0.02 -16.56 7.52
N GLY A 35 -1.16 -16.32 8.07
CA GLY A 35 -2.39 -16.23 7.30
C GLY A 35 -2.43 -14.99 6.40
N ALA A 36 -3.35 -14.95 5.44
CA ALA A 36 -3.66 -13.75 4.68
C ALA A 36 -4.31 -12.69 5.59
N GLY A 37 -4.09 -11.40 5.30
CA GLY A 37 -4.65 -10.29 6.07
C GLY A 37 -3.99 -10.06 7.44
N VAL A 38 -2.87 -10.71 7.75
CA VAL A 38 -2.16 -10.57 9.03
C VAL A 38 -1.10 -9.49 8.92
N VAL A 39 -1.03 -8.59 9.91
CA VAL A 39 0.04 -7.61 10.03
C VAL A 39 1.32 -8.31 10.49
N LEU A 40 2.38 -8.18 9.69
CA LEU A 40 3.68 -8.80 9.95
C LEU A 40 4.41 -8.14 11.10
N THR A 41 4.95 -8.96 11.99
CA THR A 41 5.84 -8.56 13.07
C THR A 41 7.25 -9.12 12.83
N ALA A 42 8.24 -8.63 13.55
CA ALA A 42 9.61 -9.14 13.43
C ALA A 42 9.74 -10.65 13.75
N ARG A 43 8.79 -11.22 14.52
CA ARG A 43 8.78 -12.66 14.85
C ARG A 43 8.32 -13.54 13.68
N ASP A 44 7.63 -12.95 12.71
CA ASP A 44 7.11 -13.64 11.53
C ASP A 44 8.13 -13.72 10.42
N LEU A 45 9.26 -13.06 10.58
CA LEU A 45 10.23 -12.77 9.53
C LEU A 45 11.62 -13.23 9.93
N ARG A 46 12.41 -13.70 8.95
CA ARG A 46 13.84 -13.96 9.09
C ARG A 46 14.55 -13.71 7.76
N VAL A 47 15.82 -13.38 7.83
CA VAL A 47 16.68 -13.28 6.64
C VAL A 47 17.39 -14.62 6.46
N GLU A 48 17.38 -15.13 5.25
CA GLU A 48 18.13 -16.33 4.84
C GLU A 48 19.04 -16.01 3.66
N ASP A 49 20.23 -16.58 3.68
CA ASP A 49 21.14 -16.51 2.55
C ASP A 49 20.85 -17.68 1.59
N VAL A 50 20.44 -17.35 0.37
CA VAL A 50 20.21 -18.34 -0.70
C VAL A 50 21.24 -18.17 -1.81
N ALA A 51 21.53 -19.24 -2.57
CA ALA A 51 22.41 -19.11 -3.72
C ALA A 51 21.87 -18.02 -4.66
N SER A 52 22.74 -17.09 -5.09
CA SER A 52 22.33 -15.94 -5.89
C SER A 52 21.61 -16.33 -7.19
N SER A 53 21.92 -17.49 -7.74
CA SER A 53 21.24 -18.07 -8.91
C SER A 53 19.79 -18.49 -8.65
N LEU A 54 19.41 -18.70 -7.39
CA LEU A 54 18.06 -19.10 -6.96
C LEU A 54 17.30 -17.97 -6.29
N ALA A 55 17.96 -16.85 -6.00
CA ALA A 55 17.32 -15.69 -5.38
C ALA A 55 16.31 -15.07 -6.35
N PRO A 56 15.04 -14.83 -5.93
CA PRO A 56 14.09 -14.12 -6.75
C PRO A 56 14.59 -12.70 -7.06
N GLN A 57 14.40 -12.24 -8.31
CA GLN A 57 14.86 -10.90 -8.73
C GLN A 57 14.22 -9.75 -7.93
N VAL A 58 13.01 -9.98 -7.43
CA VAL A 58 12.26 -9.00 -6.64
C VAL A 58 11.88 -9.63 -5.31
N SER A 59 12.74 -9.47 -4.31
CA SER A 59 12.50 -9.92 -2.94
C SER A 59 12.88 -8.83 -1.95
N LEU A 60 12.20 -8.79 -0.82
CA LEU A 60 12.64 -7.97 0.31
C LEU A 60 13.87 -8.64 0.94
N THR A 61 14.77 -7.83 1.46
CA THR A 61 16.03 -8.30 2.05
C THR A 61 16.15 -7.94 3.53
N ARG A 62 15.34 -7.03 4.03
CA ARG A 62 15.40 -6.54 5.42
C ARG A 62 14.06 -6.72 6.12
N VAL A 63 14.12 -7.09 7.38
CA VAL A 63 12.94 -7.24 8.24
C VAL A 63 12.16 -5.92 8.35
N SER A 64 12.86 -4.78 8.43
CA SER A 64 12.25 -3.45 8.50
C SER A 64 11.33 -3.12 7.34
N ASP A 65 11.59 -3.71 6.17
CA ASP A 65 10.84 -3.40 4.94
C ASP A 65 9.47 -4.11 4.90
N ALA A 66 9.26 -5.09 5.78
CA ALA A 66 8.03 -5.87 5.85
C ALA A 66 7.26 -5.75 7.17
N VAL A 67 7.93 -5.37 8.26
CA VAL A 67 7.26 -5.16 9.56
C VAL A 67 6.21 -4.06 9.45
N GLY A 68 5.01 -4.33 9.99
CA GLY A 68 3.86 -3.43 9.91
C GLY A 68 3.06 -3.52 8.62
N ARG A 69 3.54 -4.25 7.61
CA ARG A 69 2.77 -4.52 6.38
C ARG A 69 1.81 -5.69 6.58
N THR A 70 0.74 -5.71 5.80
CA THR A 70 -0.27 -6.75 5.85
C THR A 70 -0.05 -7.75 4.71
N THR A 71 -0.16 -9.04 5.01
CA THR A 71 -0.06 -10.10 4.01
C THR A 71 -1.26 -10.09 3.06
N SER A 72 -1.02 -10.08 1.75
CA SER A 72 -2.08 -10.18 0.73
C SER A 72 -2.59 -11.63 0.59
N VAL A 73 -1.74 -12.60 0.87
CA VAL A 73 -2.00 -14.04 0.78
C VAL A 73 -1.41 -14.74 2.00
N ALA A 74 -1.79 -15.99 2.22
CA ALA A 74 -1.13 -16.82 3.24
C ALA A 74 0.33 -17.09 2.84
N LEU A 75 1.24 -16.95 3.80
CA LEU A 75 2.67 -17.16 3.65
C LEU A 75 3.09 -18.41 4.43
N PRO A 76 3.36 -19.54 3.76
CA PRO A 76 3.95 -20.69 4.42
C PRO A 76 5.35 -20.37 4.96
N ARG A 77 5.75 -21.09 6.02
CA ARG A 77 7.12 -21.01 6.54
C ARG A 77 8.15 -21.23 5.44
N GLY A 78 9.17 -20.37 5.37
CA GLY A 78 10.23 -20.41 4.36
C GLY A 78 9.85 -19.73 3.04
N GLN A 79 8.63 -19.23 2.87
CA GLN A 79 8.23 -18.48 1.69
C GLN A 79 9.02 -17.17 1.62
N THR A 80 9.67 -16.93 0.48
CA THR A 80 10.32 -15.65 0.19
C THR A 80 9.28 -14.55 0.07
N ILE A 81 9.56 -13.40 0.69
CA ILE A 81 8.64 -12.26 0.71
C ILE A 81 9.03 -11.27 -0.37
N SER A 82 8.15 -11.10 -1.34
CA SER A 82 8.22 -10.04 -2.34
C SER A 82 7.30 -8.87 -1.98
N PRO A 83 7.55 -7.66 -2.51
CA PRO A 83 6.66 -6.51 -2.28
C PRO A 83 5.20 -6.77 -2.65
N SER A 84 4.93 -7.62 -3.66
CA SER A 84 3.58 -7.97 -4.09
C SER A 84 2.80 -8.87 -3.13
N LEU A 85 3.49 -9.58 -2.24
CA LEU A 85 2.87 -10.47 -1.24
C LEU A 85 2.47 -9.71 0.04
N VAL A 86 2.93 -8.49 0.18
CA VAL A 86 2.64 -7.63 1.33
C VAL A 86 2.11 -6.30 0.84
N THR A 87 0.93 -5.94 1.29
CA THR A 87 0.38 -4.61 1.02
C THR A 87 1.00 -3.65 2.02
N ALA A 88 1.34 -2.49 1.54
CA ALA A 88 1.86 -1.45 2.42
C ALA A 88 0.82 -1.08 3.50
N GLY A 89 -0.46 -1.27 3.21
CA GLY A 89 -1.52 -0.81 4.12
C GLY A 89 -1.36 0.66 4.50
N GLU A 90 -0.58 1.41 3.70
CA GLU A 90 -0.12 2.76 4.03
C GLU A 90 -1.29 3.68 4.34
N LEU A 91 -2.36 3.56 3.54
CA LEU A 91 -3.57 4.35 3.79
C LEU A 91 -4.26 3.94 5.10
N ALA A 92 -4.38 2.62 5.34
CA ALA A 92 -4.99 2.13 6.58
C ALA A 92 -4.10 2.40 7.79
N ALA A 93 -2.76 2.32 7.63
CA ALA A 93 -1.80 2.63 8.69
C ALA A 93 -1.70 4.13 8.98
N ALA A 94 -1.95 4.99 7.99
CA ALA A 94 -1.99 6.44 8.15
C ALA A 94 -3.32 6.93 8.78
N ALA A 95 -4.35 6.09 8.75
CA ALA A 95 -5.64 6.44 9.34
C ALA A 95 -5.56 6.43 10.88
N PRO A 96 -6.10 7.44 11.56
CA PRO A 96 -6.19 7.45 13.01
C PRO A 96 -6.96 6.25 13.58
N ALA A 97 -6.61 5.82 14.78
CA ALA A 97 -7.31 4.73 15.45
C ALA A 97 -8.82 5.03 15.58
N GLY A 98 -9.65 4.05 15.26
CA GLY A 98 -11.12 4.17 15.30
C GLY A 98 -11.74 4.80 14.05
N THR A 99 -10.94 5.12 13.03
CA THR A 99 -11.43 5.58 11.73
C THR A 99 -11.33 4.50 10.66
N VAL A 100 -12.04 4.68 9.57
CA VAL A 100 -11.98 3.84 8.36
C VAL A 100 -11.61 4.69 7.17
N VAL A 101 -10.96 4.09 6.18
CA VAL A 101 -10.57 4.77 4.95
C VAL A 101 -11.70 4.68 3.94
N ALA A 102 -12.19 5.82 3.48
CA ALA A 102 -13.23 5.90 2.47
C ALA A 102 -12.70 6.62 1.22
N PRO A 103 -12.92 6.06 0.02
CA PRO A 103 -12.69 6.77 -1.23
C PRO A 103 -13.84 7.75 -1.46
N VAL A 104 -13.52 9.00 -1.77
CA VAL A 104 -14.50 10.04 -2.10
C VAL A 104 -14.16 10.70 -3.42
N ARG A 105 -15.20 11.09 -4.17
CA ARG A 105 -15.06 11.94 -5.35
C ARG A 105 -15.62 13.31 -5.04
N LEU A 106 -14.82 14.34 -5.25
CA LEU A 106 -15.26 15.72 -5.07
C LEU A 106 -15.97 16.21 -6.33
N ALA A 107 -16.98 17.04 -6.13
CA ALA A 107 -17.74 17.66 -7.21
C ALA A 107 -16.85 18.54 -8.11
N ASP A 108 -15.88 19.21 -7.51
CA ASP A 108 -14.89 20.02 -8.21
C ASP A 108 -13.52 19.33 -8.15
N PRO A 109 -13.02 18.83 -9.30
CA PRO A 109 -11.69 18.24 -9.39
C PRO A 109 -10.56 19.22 -9.00
N ALA A 110 -10.75 20.52 -9.21
CA ALA A 110 -9.73 21.51 -8.83
C ALA A 110 -9.53 21.55 -7.31
N VAL A 111 -10.62 21.42 -6.54
CA VAL A 111 -10.53 21.30 -5.09
C VAL A 111 -9.75 20.07 -4.67
N ALA A 112 -9.98 18.92 -5.35
CA ALA A 112 -9.26 17.68 -5.05
C ALA A 112 -7.74 17.83 -5.24
N THR A 113 -7.29 18.61 -6.21
CA THR A 113 -5.85 18.85 -6.45
C THR A 113 -5.20 19.79 -5.43
N MET A 114 -5.99 20.60 -4.75
CA MET A 114 -5.51 21.51 -3.72
C MET A 114 -5.37 20.86 -2.35
N LEU A 115 -6.02 19.71 -2.14
CA LEU A 115 -5.96 18.98 -0.87
C LEU A 115 -4.65 18.21 -0.76
N SER A 116 -4.02 18.32 0.39
CA SER A 116 -2.79 17.63 0.74
C SER A 116 -3.01 16.58 1.83
N PRO A 117 -2.26 15.48 1.83
CA PRO A 117 -2.29 14.54 2.95
C PRO A 117 -2.01 15.26 4.27
N GLY A 118 -2.88 15.05 5.25
CA GLY A 118 -2.84 15.73 6.55
C GLY A 118 -3.89 16.82 6.70
N ASP A 119 -4.47 17.33 5.62
CA ASP A 119 -5.56 18.29 5.68
C ASP A 119 -6.81 17.70 6.32
N ARG A 120 -7.60 18.55 6.98
CA ARG A 120 -8.91 18.17 7.51
C ARG A 120 -9.99 18.87 6.72
N VAL A 121 -10.99 18.08 6.30
CA VAL A 121 -12.11 18.59 5.51
C VAL A 121 -13.45 18.16 6.08
N ASP A 122 -14.42 19.05 5.99
CA ASP A 122 -15.82 18.71 6.16
C ASP A 122 -16.39 18.37 4.78
N LEU A 123 -17.06 17.23 4.67
CA LEU A 123 -17.69 16.76 3.44
C LEU A 123 -19.18 17.02 3.49
N LEU A 124 -19.68 17.68 2.45
CA LEU A 124 -21.08 18.06 2.32
C LEU A 124 -21.66 17.54 1.01
N VAL A 125 -22.91 17.17 1.06
CA VAL A 125 -23.75 16.93 -0.12
C VAL A 125 -24.59 18.16 -0.36
N ALA A 126 -24.62 18.63 -1.60
CA ALA A 126 -25.57 19.68 -1.99
C ALA A 126 -27.01 19.18 -1.76
N ALA A 127 -27.84 19.97 -1.12
CA ALA A 127 -29.25 19.67 -1.03
C ALA A 127 -29.85 19.78 -2.44
N SER A 128 -30.19 18.64 -3.06
CA SER A 128 -30.98 18.62 -4.29
C SER A 128 -32.43 18.91 -3.91
N GLY A 129 -32.94 20.09 -4.28
CA GLY A 129 -34.37 20.35 -4.23
C GLY A 129 -35.11 19.35 -5.12
N ALA A 130 -36.35 19.01 -4.79
CA ALA A 130 -37.20 18.10 -5.58
C ALA A 130 -37.34 18.55 -7.05
N ASP A 131 -37.01 19.79 -7.37
CA ASP A 131 -37.11 20.41 -8.69
C ASP A 131 -35.74 20.54 -9.40
N GLY A 132 -34.69 19.93 -8.89
CA GLY A 132 -33.36 20.02 -9.49
C GLY A 132 -32.67 21.38 -9.33
N SER A 133 -33.30 22.34 -8.63
CA SER A 133 -32.72 23.63 -8.32
C SER A 133 -31.94 23.55 -7.00
N SER A 134 -30.66 23.86 -7.06
CA SER A 134 -29.80 23.99 -5.87
C SER A 134 -29.81 25.39 -5.25
N ASP A 135 -30.94 26.14 -5.43
CA ASP A 135 -31.04 27.51 -4.99
C ASP A 135 -30.99 27.62 -3.47
N GLY A 136 -29.80 27.79 -2.96
CA GLY A 136 -29.54 28.30 -1.62
C GLY A 136 -29.85 27.37 -0.42
N ALA A 137 -30.20 26.11 -0.65
CA ALA A 137 -30.37 25.16 0.45
C ALA A 137 -29.01 24.81 1.05
N PRO A 138 -28.84 24.87 2.39
CA PRO A 138 -27.58 24.51 3.03
C PRO A 138 -27.27 23.03 2.75
N GLY A 139 -26.02 22.74 2.33
CA GLY A 139 -25.56 21.37 2.16
C GLY A 139 -25.63 20.57 3.48
N THR A 140 -25.91 19.29 3.36
CA THR A 140 -25.90 18.39 4.53
C THR A 140 -24.50 17.87 4.77
N TYR A 141 -24.01 17.96 5.99
CA TYR A 141 -22.74 17.36 6.38
C TYR A 141 -22.86 15.84 6.37
N VAL A 142 -21.94 15.19 5.66
CA VAL A 142 -21.86 13.71 5.57
C VAL A 142 -20.70 13.20 6.42
N ALA A 143 -19.60 13.95 6.47
CA ALA A 143 -18.49 13.68 7.37
C ALA A 143 -17.91 15.00 7.86
N ARG A 144 -17.40 15.01 9.07
CA ARG A 144 -16.77 16.18 9.68
C ARG A 144 -15.33 15.90 10.04
N ARG A 145 -14.46 16.89 9.79
CA ARG A 145 -13.02 16.79 10.09
C ARG A 145 -12.36 15.52 9.54
N ALA A 146 -12.84 15.04 8.39
CA ALA A 146 -12.25 13.91 7.69
C ALA A 146 -10.78 14.23 7.38
N LEU A 147 -9.87 13.33 7.71
CA LEU A 147 -8.45 13.49 7.45
C LEU A 147 -8.13 13.02 6.03
N VAL A 148 -7.57 13.88 5.21
CA VAL A 148 -7.07 13.51 3.88
C VAL A 148 -5.82 12.65 4.03
N LEU A 149 -5.85 11.45 3.48
CA LEU A 149 -4.73 10.50 3.53
C LEU A 149 -3.93 10.50 2.23
N ALA A 150 -4.62 10.51 1.09
CA ALA A 150 -4.02 10.60 -0.24
C ALA A 150 -5.04 11.15 -1.24
N GLY A 151 -4.59 12.02 -2.14
CA GLY A 151 -5.28 12.30 -3.38
C GLY A 151 -4.70 11.40 -4.48
N ALA A 152 -5.54 10.74 -5.27
CA ALA A 152 -5.04 10.18 -6.50
C ALA A 152 -4.71 11.34 -7.44
N PRO A 153 -3.49 11.40 -8.02
CA PRO A 153 -3.26 12.32 -9.11
C PRO A 153 -4.33 12.03 -10.17
N ALA A 154 -4.92 13.08 -10.72
CA ALA A 154 -5.72 12.93 -11.93
C ALA A 154 -4.78 12.24 -12.93
N GLU A 155 -5.04 10.97 -13.24
CA GLU A 155 -4.32 10.33 -14.32
C GLU A 155 -4.59 11.21 -15.53
N GLU A 156 -3.52 11.80 -16.09
CA GLU A 156 -3.58 12.38 -17.42
C GLU A 156 -4.02 11.24 -18.34
N SER A 157 -5.31 11.15 -18.57
CA SER A 157 -5.85 10.26 -19.58
C SER A 157 -5.16 10.66 -20.87
N ALA A 158 -4.16 9.85 -21.26
CA ALA A 158 -3.52 9.97 -22.56
C ALA A 158 -4.65 9.96 -23.57
N GLY A 159 -4.95 11.13 -24.14
CA GLY A 159 -6.07 11.38 -25.01
C GLY A 159 -6.08 10.41 -26.17
N GLY A 160 -6.91 9.38 -26.06
CA GLY A 160 -7.34 8.61 -27.21
C GLY A 160 -8.23 9.49 -28.07
N LEU A 161 -7.99 9.53 -29.36
CA LEU A 161 -8.61 10.38 -30.41
C LEU A 161 -10.15 10.17 -30.57
N LEU A 162 -10.81 9.48 -29.66
CA LEU A 162 -12.25 9.24 -29.59
C LEU A 162 -12.80 9.54 -28.18
N GLY A 163 -12.30 10.63 -27.56
CA GLY A 163 -12.64 11.02 -26.20
C GLY A 163 -14.10 11.40 -26.05
N GLY A 164 -14.82 10.65 -25.25
CA GLY A 164 -15.94 11.17 -24.47
C GLY A 164 -15.34 11.94 -23.29
N ASP A 165 -15.79 13.15 -23.11
CA ASP A 165 -15.44 14.09 -22.05
C ASP A 165 -15.99 13.58 -20.71
N THR A 166 -15.38 12.54 -20.14
CA THR A 166 -15.55 12.19 -18.75
C THR A 166 -14.36 12.73 -18.00
N ALA A 167 -14.46 13.97 -17.53
CA ALA A 167 -13.60 14.49 -16.49
C ALA A 167 -13.84 13.64 -15.21
N GLU A 168 -13.26 12.44 -15.18
CA GLU A 168 -13.27 11.61 -13.98
C GLU A 168 -12.35 12.27 -12.96
N GLY A 169 -12.93 13.13 -12.12
CA GLY A 169 -12.23 13.73 -11.00
C GLY A 169 -11.51 12.66 -10.17
N GLY A 170 -10.27 12.91 -9.82
CA GLY A 170 -9.45 12.00 -9.05
C GLY A 170 -10.15 11.54 -7.77
N VAL A 171 -9.88 10.31 -7.35
CA VAL A 171 -10.39 9.78 -6.08
C VAL A 171 -9.50 10.27 -4.94
N THR A 172 -10.10 10.90 -3.93
CA THR A 172 -9.41 11.30 -2.70
C THR A 172 -9.72 10.27 -1.60
N PHE A 173 -8.70 9.80 -0.90
CA PHE A 173 -8.87 8.89 0.23
C PHE A 173 -8.88 9.67 1.53
N VAL A 174 -9.93 9.49 2.31
CA VAL A 174 -10.12 10.18 3.60
C VAL A 174 -10.34 9.18 4.73
N ALA A 175 -9.83 9.51 5.93
CA ALA A 175 -10.16 8.79 7.15
C ALA A 175 -11.38 9.46 7.81
N VAL A 176 -12.42 8.67 8.02
CA VAL A 176 -13.70 9.11 8.59
C VAL A 176 -14.15 8.15 9.69
N LEU A 177 -15.13 8.54 10.48
CA LEU A 177 -15.74 7.63 11.44
C LEU A 177 -16.54 6.51 10.72
N PRO A 178 -16.64 5.31 11.30
CA PRO A 178 -17.36 4.19 10.66
C PRO A 178 -18.82 4.51 10.30
N GLU A 179 -19.52 5.28 11.13
CA GLU A 179 -20.89 5.74 10.89
C GLU A 179 -20.98 6.73 9.71
N GLU A 180 -19.97 7.57 9.53
CA GLU A 180 -19.89 8.51 8.41
C GLU A 180 -19.57 7.78 7.10
N ALA A 181 -18.72 6.76 7.16
CA ALA A 181 -18.37 5.94 6.00
C ALA A 181 -19.59 5.24 5.39
N ALA A 182 -20.52 4.77 6.21
CA ALA A 182 -21.78 4.18 5.74
C ALA A 182 -22.62 5.19 4.95
N SER A 183 -22.68 6.43 5.43
CA SER A 183 -23.37 7.53 4.73
C SER A 183 -22.69 7.89 3.41
N LEU A 184 -21.35 7.97 3.40
CA LEU A 184 -20.56 8.22 2.19
C LEU A 184 -20.74 7.13 1.12
N ALA A 185 -20.76 5.86 1.54
CA ALA A 185 -20.95 4.73 0.64
C ALA A 185 -22.32 4.77 -0.08
N GLY A 186 -23.36 5.23 0.62
CA GLY A 186 -24.70 5.40 0.05
C GLY A 186 -24.81 6.52 -0.98
N LEU A 187 -23.92 7.50 -0.91
CA LEU A 187 -23.94 8.69 -1.77
C LEU A 187 -23.05 8.56 -3.01
N GLY A 188 -22.15 7.56 -3.04
CA GLY A 188 -21.10 7.42 -4.06
C GLY A 188 -21.58 7.28 -5.52
N GLN A 189 -22.89 7.15 -5.75
CA GLN A 189 -23.47 7.05 -7.11
C GLN A 189 -24.24 8.30 -7.56
N TRP A 190 -24.50 9.27 -6.68
CA TRP A 190 -25.53 10.30 -6.94
C TRP A 190 -25.04 11.74 -7.02
N GLY A 191 -23.77 12.01 -6.83
CA GLY A 191 -23.26 13.38 -6.96
C GLY A 191 -21.93 13.59 -6.27
N GLY A 192 -21.16 14.53 -6.78
CA GLY A 192 -19.89 14.92 -6.18
C GLY A 192 -20.11 15.55 -4.80
N LEU A 193 -19.21 15.24 -3.89
CA LEU A 193 -19.16 15.84 -2.57
C LEU A 193 -18.44 17.19 -2.64
N SER A 194 -18.94 18.19 -1.91
CA SER A 194 -18.22 19.41 -1.68
C SER A 194 -17.33 19.27 -0.45
N ALA A 195 -16.08 19.73 -0.53
CA ALA A 195 -15.15 19.73 0.58
C ALA A 195 -14.91 21.15 1.09
N VAL A 196 -14.96 21.33 2.40
CA VAL A 196 -14.61 22.57 3.09
C VAL A 196 -13.41 22.30 3.99
N LEU A 197 -12.31 23.02 3.75
CA LEU A 197 -11.11 22.90 4.57
C LEU A 197 -11.39 23.47 5.97
N VAL A 198 -11.01 22.71 6.99
CA VAL A 198 -11.17 23.12 8.40
C VAL A 198 -9.83 23.04 9.11
N PRO A 199 -9.57 23.95 10.08
CA PRO A 199 -8.30 23.97 10.81
C PRO A 199 -8.11 22.77 11.74
#